data_741f76e8d045575141999c1fbeb36cc5
#
_entry.id   741f76e8d045575141999c1fbeb36cc5
#
_cell.length_a   1.000
_cell.length_b   1.000
_cell.length_c   1.000
_cell.angle_alpha   90.00
_cell.angle_beta   90.00
_cell.angle_gamma   90.00
#
_symmetry.space_group_name_H-M   'P 1'
#
loop_
_entity.id
_entity.type
_entity.pdbx_description
1 polymer ?
#
loop_
_entity_poly.entity_id
_entity_poly.type
_entity_poly.pdbx_seq_one_letter_code
_entity_poly.pdbx_strand_id
1 'polypeptide(L)'
;MAGVGKTAFGRRLASLLGFKFIDLPELVRERRLYTAYDPEAQAYVVDLRRISAAVGSLLRGGCGVVASVYSFKPRGVEVRNAIVLRMDPLKLIKVLEGRGYPRWKIRENVSAEFIDQPLVEAIRKFGSDRVVQLNATDRSLAELAERAAEAFREGRLMELNERVDWIGFLERLRRLEELLSFLEEAESR
;
A
#
# COMPACT_ATOMS: atom_id res chain seq x y z
N MET A 1 -2.24 2.17 4.24
CA MET A 1 -3.62 2.12 3.72
C MET A 1 -4.02 0.68 3.44
N ALA A 2 -5.23 0.28 3.85
CA ALA A 2 -5.80 -1.05 3.62
C ALA A 2 -6.61 -1.09 2.30
N GLY A 3 -7.03 -2.25 1.85
CA GLY A 3 -8.03 -2.41 0.78
C GLY A 3 -7.53 -2.51 -0.65
N VAL A 4 -6.43 -1.87 -1.03
CA VAL A 4 -5.95 -1.74 -2.42
C VAL A 4 -5.31 -2.97 -3.05
N GLY A 5 -5.27 -4.10 -2.35
CA GLY A 5 -4.79 -5.38 -2.92
C GLY A 5 -3.29 -5.66 -2.83
N LYS A 6 -2.54 -4.97 -1.95
CA LYS A 6 -1.07 -5.13 -1.78
C LYS A 6 -0.60 -6.58 -1.62
N THR A 7 -1.27 -7.35 -0.77
CA THR A 7 -0.91 -8.75 -0.52
C THR A 7 -1.06 -9.61 -1.78
N ALA A 8 -2.18 -9.49 -2.49
CA ALA A 8 -2.43 -10.27 -3.71
C ALA A 8 -1.44 -9.91 -4.82
N PHE A 9 -1.28 -8.60 -5.09
CA PHE A 9 -0.31 -8.09 -6.05
C PHE A 9 1.12 -8.50 -5.69
N GLY A 10 1.55 -8.25 -4.45
CA GLY A 10 2.91 -8.55 -4.01
C GLY A 10 3.25 -10.03 -4.03
N ARG A 11 2.31 -10.91 -3.66
CA ARG A 11 2.47 -12.37 -3.74
C ARG A 11 2.64 -12.83 -5.18
N ARG A 12 1.82 -12.31 -6.10
CA ARG A 12 1.92 -12.63 -7.54
C ARG A 12 3.23 -12.13 -8.12
N LEU A 13 3.61 -10.88 -7.81
CA LEU A 13 4.87 -10.28 -8.27
C LEU A 13 6.08 -11.08 -7.77
N ALA A 14 6.12 -11.46 -6.49
CA ALA A 14 7.18 -12.27 -5.92
C ALA A 14 7.30 -13.64 -6.61
N SER A 15 6.16 -14.30 -6.84
CA SER A 15 6.11 -15.59 -7.57
C SER A 15 6.68 -15.47 -8.98
N LEU A 16 6.30 -14.43 -9.72
CA LEU A 16 6.78 -14.20 -11.08
C LEU A 16 8.29 -13.92 -11.14
N LEU A 17 8.83 -13.23 -10.13
CA LEU A 17 10.25 -12.89 -10.06
C LEU A 17 11.11 -13.97 -9.42
N GLY A 18 10.53 -15.03 -8.85
CA GLY A 18 11.27 -16.02 -8.06
C GLY A 18 11.79 -15.43 -6.74
N PHE A 19 11.17 -14.40 -6.21
CA PHE A 19 11.56 -13.69 -5.00
C PHE A 19 10.79 -14.18 -3.77
N LYS A 20 11.38 -13.99 -2.60
CA LYS A 20 10.68 -14.23 -1.34
C LYS A 20 9.55 -13.23 -1.16
N PHE A 21 8.36 -13.70 -0.77
CA PHE A 21 7.25 -12.84 -0.39
C PHE A 21 7.18 -12.67 1.12
N ILE A 22 6.97 -11.44 1.58
CA ILE A 22 6.75 -11.10 2.99
C ILE A 22 5.48 -10.24 3.09
N ASP A 23 4.44 -10.78 3.74
CA ASP A 23 3.29 -9.99 4.19
C ASP A 23 3.62 -9.38 5.55
N LEU A 24 3.81 -8.06 5.58
CA LEU A 24 4.27 -7.42 6.82
C LEU A 24 3.26 -7.50 7.96
N PRO A 25 1.95 -7.27 7.77
CA PRO A 25 0.94 -7.49 8.78
C PRO A 25 0.96 -8.91 9.38
N GLU A 26 1.13 -9.93 8.56
CA GLU A 26 1.24 -11.32 8.99
C GLU A 26 2.51 -11.55 9.82
N LEU A 27 3.67 -11.10 9.32
CA LEU A 27 4.95 -11.18 10.01
C LEU A 27 4.93 -10.49 11.39
N VAL A 28 4.28 -9.31 11.47
CA VAL A 28 4.13 -8.56 12.73
C VAL A 28 3.36 -9.38 13.77
N ARG A 29 2.28 -10.04 13.36
CA ARG A 29 1.48 -10.90 14.26
C ARG A 29 2.24 -12.16 14.69
N GLU A 30 2.79 -12.89 13.72
CA GLU A 30 3.50 -14.16 13.98
C GLU A 30 4.72 -13.99 14.88
N ARG A 31 5.50 -12.93 14.64
CA ARG A 31 6.73 -12.67 15.40
C ARG A 31 6.56 -11.69 16.55
N ARG A 32 5.33 -11.28 16.83
CA ARG A 32 5.01 -10.32 17.90
C ARG A 32 5.89 -9.06 17.84
N LEU A 33 6.01 -8.48 16.62
CA LEU A 33 6.83 -7.28 16.37
C LEU A 33 6.07 -5.97 16.70
N TYR A 34 5.20 -6.04 17.68
CA TYR A 34 4.42 -4.91 18.19
C TYR A 34 4.72 -4.69 19.67
N THR A 35 4.48 -3.47 20.15
CA THR A 35 4.64 -3.07 21.56
C THR A 35 3.32 -3.08 22.31
N ALA A 36 2.22 -2.77 21.64
CA ALA A 36 0.87 -2.75 22.18
C ALA A 36 -0.16 -3.04 21.10
N TYR A 37 -1.39 -3.29 21.51
CA TYR A 37 -2.57 -3.24 20.66
C TYR A 37 -3.40 -2.03 21.06
N ASP A 38 -3.72 -1.19 20.11
CA ASP A 38 -4.62 -0.06 20.29
C ASP A 38 -6.05 -0.49 19.94
N PRO A 39 -6.95 -0.61 20.93
CA PRO A 39 -8.32 -1.05 20.70
C PRO A 39 -9.17 0.01 19.98
N GLU A 40 -8.85 1.31 20.15
CA GLU A 40 -9.57 2.40 19.46
C GLU A 40 -9.20 2.42 18.00
N ALA A 41 -7.91 2.40 17.68
CA ALA A 41 -7.41 2.30 16.32
C ALA A 41 -7.60 0.91 15.69
N GLN A 42 -7.97 -0.12 16.48
CA GLN A 42 -8.01 -1.53 16.08
C GLN A 42 -6.73 -1.93 15.33
N ALA A 43 -5.58 -1.54 15.87
CA ALA A 43 -4.29 -1.70 15.22
C ALA A 43 -3.19 -2.05 16.23
N TYR A 44 -2.15 -2.73 15.75
CA TYR A 44 -0.94 -2.94 16.53
C TYR A 44 -0.03 -1.72 16.48
N VAL A 45 0.43 -1.27 17.64
CA VAL A 45 1.51 -0.29 17.75
C VAL A 45 2.82 -0.99 17.48
N VAL A 46 3.44 -0.70 16.35
CA VAL A 46 4.60 -1.43 15.87
C VAL A 46 5.91 -0.68 16.15
N ASP A 47 6.99 -1.42 16.39
CA ASP A 47 8.35 -0.90 16.41
C ASP A 47 9.01 -1.10 15.04
N LEU A 48 9.11 -0.01 14.27
CA LEU A 48 9.70 -0.05 12.93
C LEU A 48 11.19 -0.47 12.94
N ARG A 49 11.92 -0.32 14.04
CA ARG A 49 13.32 -0.78 14.15
C ARG A 49 13.36 -2.31 14.22
N ARG A 50 12.49 -2.91 15.02
CA ARG A 50 12.37 -4.36 15.13
C ARG A 50 11.89 -4.97 13.80
N ILE A 51 10.90 -4.35 13.16
CA ILE A 51 10.43 -4.74 11.83
C ILE A 51 11.56 -4.69 10.81
N SER A 52 12.27 -3.57 10.75
CA SER A 52 13.41 -3.36 9.83
C SER A 52 14.49 -4.44 10.01
N ALA A 53 14.83 -4.79 11.26
CA ALA A 53 15.79 -5.84 11.56
C ALA A 53 15.28 -7.24 11.15
N ALA A 54 14.02 -7.55 11.47
CA ALA A 54 13.40 -8.84 11.14
C ALA A 54 13.31 -9.07 9.63
N VAL A 55 12.83 -8.07 8.87
CA VAL A 55 12.73 -8.15 7.41
C VAL A 55 14.12 -8.22 6.78
N GLY A 56 15.08 -7.41 7.27
CA GLY A 56 16.46 -7.46 6.81
C GLY A 56 17.12 -8.82 7.01
N SER A 57 16.86 -9.48 8.15
CA SER A 57 17.35 -10.84 8.41
C SER A 57 16.72 -11.87 7.47
N LEU A 58 15.41 -11.74 7.17
CA LEU A 58 14.70 -12.65 6.27
C LEU A 58 15.14 -12.53 4.80
N LEU A 59 15.63 -11.37 4.39
CA LEU A 59 16.07 -11.09 3.02
C LEU A 59 17.58 -11.15 2.83
N ARG A 60 18.33 -11.49 3.88
CA ARG A 60 19.79 -11.58 3.81
C ARG A 60 20.23 -12.58 2.74
N GLY A 61 21.05 -12.12 1.80
CA GLY A 61 21.57 -12.93 0.71
C GLY A 61 20.59 -13.27 -0.41
N GLY A 62 19.42 -12.63 -0.44
CA GLY A 62 18.42 -12.85 -1.47
C GLY A 62 17.57 -11.61 -1.79
N CYS A 63 16.62 -11.79 -2.69
CA CYS A 63 15.67 -10.77 -3.08
C CYS A 63 14.26 -11.06 -2.52
N GLY A 64 13.48 -10.00 -2.31
CA GLY A 64 12.12 -10.17 -1.82
C GLY A 64 11.18 -9.04 -2.20
N VAL A 65 9.89 -9.35 -2.16
CA VAL A 65 8.78 -8.41 -2.24
C VAL A 65 8.13 -8.32 -0.87
N VAL A 66 8.01 -7.11 -0.33
CA VAL A 66 7.39 -6.85 0.97
C VAL A 66 6.10 -6.09 0.77
N ALA A 67 4.97 -6.71 1.09
CA ALA A 67 3.68 -6.02 1.15
C ALA A 67 3.54 -5.33 2.51
N SER A 68 3.44 -4.01 2.51
CA SER A 68 3.44 -3.20 3.73
C SER A 68 2.41 -2.07 3.67
N VAL A 69 1.94 -1.65 4.83
CA VAL A 69 1.20 -0.39 5.03
C VAL A 69 2.13 0.75 5.45
N TYR A 70 3.38 0.45 5.77
CA TYR A 70 4.40 1.40 6.22
C TYR A 70 5.52 1.52 5.20
N SER A 71 6.05 2.73 5.01
CA SER A 71 7.27 2.97 4.25
C SER A 71 8.49 2.89 5.17
N PHE A 72 9.28 1.80 5.06
CA PHE A 72 10.49 1.59 5.88
C PHE A 72 11.62 0.97 5.06
N LYS A 73 12.85 1.13 5.53
CA LYS A 73 14.04 0.48 4.93
C LYS A 73 14.43 -0.73 5.77
N PRO A 74 14.46 -1.96 5.22
CA PRO A 74 14.97 -3.12 5.92
C PRO A 74 16.47 -2.96 6.22
N ARG A 75 16.90 -3.41 7.40
CA ARG A 75 18.30 -3.28 7.84
C ARG A 75 19.23 -4.15 7.00
N GLY A 76 20.24 -3.51 6.39
CA GLY A 76 21.26 -4.22 5.60
C GLY A 76 20.74 -4.75 4.26
N VAL A 77 19.60 -4.26 3.78
CA VAL A 77 19.04 -4.62 2.47
C VAL A 77 18.70 -3.34 1.72
N GLU A 78 19.10 -3.27 0.47
CA GLU A 78 18.73 -2.16 -0.41
C GLU A 78 17.28 -2.30 -0.89
N VAL A 79 16.53 -1.20 -0.86
CA VAL A 79 15.22 -1.10 -1.51
C VAL A 79 15.45 -0.55 -2.92
N ARG A 80 15.33 -1.39 -3.93
CA ARG A 80 15.53 -0.99 -5.33
C ARG A 80 14.36 -0.16 -5.83
N ASN A 81 13.14 -0.61 -5.58
CA ASN A 81 11.92 0.08 -5.97
C ASN A 81 10.83 -0.05 -4.89
N ALA A 82 9.93 0.94 -4.87
CA ALA A 82 8.70 0.90 -4.09
C ALA A 82 7.50 1.10 -5.03
N ILE A 83 6.55 0.19 -5.00
CA ILE A 83 5.31 0.27 -5.80
C ILE A 83 4.18 0.70 -4.87
N VAL A 84 3.55 1.83 -5.16
CA VAL A 84 2.38 2.34 -4.47
C VAL A 84 1.14 2.01 -5.30
N LEU A 85 0.34 1.05 -4.81
CA LEU A 85 -0.95 0.77 -5.43
C LEU A 85 -1.95 1.85 -5.05
N ARG A 86 -2.59 2.44 -6.04
CA ARG A 86 -3.59 3.49 -5.92
C ARG A 86 -4.98 2.93 -6.26
N MET A 87 -6.02 3.46 -5.65
CA MET A 87 -7.40 3.05 -5.93
C MET A 87 -8.34 4.24 -5.81
N ASP A 88 -9.30 4.36 -6.73
CA ASP A 88 -10.39 5.35 -6.63
C ASP A 88 -10.96 5.38 -5.21
N PRO A 89 -10.96 6.54 -4.54
CA PRO A 89 -11.44 6.68 -3.17
C PRO A 89 -12.87 6.16 -2.96
N LEU A 90 -13.78 6.39 -3.90
CA LEU A 90 -15.16 5.91 -3.83
C LEU A 90 -15.27 4.38 -3.99
N LYS A 91 -14.38 3.79 -4.79
CA LYS A 91 -14.28 2.34 -4.87
C LYS A 91 -13.68 1.75 -3.62
N LEU A 92 -12.67 2.42 -3.04
CA LEU A 92 -12.05 2.00 -1.80
C LEU A 92 -13.05 1.94 -0.65
N ILE A 93 -14.00 2.89 -0.56
CA ILE A 93 -15.11 2.85 0.41
C ILE A 93 -15.82 1.49 0.31
N LYS A 94 -16.32 1.14 -0.89
CA LYS A 94 -17.06 -0.11 -1.11
C LYS A 94 -16.26 -1.37 -0.77
N VAL A 95 -14.97 -1.37 -1.09
CA VAL A 95 -14.07 -2.48 -0.78
C VAL A 95 -13.90 -2.66 0.73
N LEU A 96 -13.78 -1.57 1.47
CA LEU A 96 -13.59 -1.61 2.92
C LEU A 96 -14.90 -1.92 3.66
N GLU A 97 -16.04 -1.39 3.19
CA GLU A 97 -17.37 -1.77 3.67
C GLU A 97 -17.62 -3.27 3.51
N GLY A 98 -17.35 -3.82 2.33
CA GLY A 98 -17.47 -5.25 2.05
C GLY A 98 -16.54 -6.15 2.90
N ARG A 99 -15.52 -5.56 3.54
CA ARG A 99 -14.64 -6.23 4.50
C ARG A 99 -15.05 -6.03 5.97
N GLY A 100 -16.16 -5.34 6.22
CA GLY A 100 -16.67 -5.06 7.56
C GLY A 100 -15.81 -4.07 8.37
N TYR A 101 -15.07 -3.17 7.70
CA TYR A 101 -14.35 -2.13 8.41
C TYR A 101 -15.32 -1.12 9.03
N PRO A 102 -15.07 -0.64 10.27
CA PRO A 102 -15.90 0.42 10.86
C PRO A 102 -15.75 1.72 10.06
N ARG A 103 -16.81 2.53 10.04
CA ARG A 103 -16.89 3.73 9.20
C ARG A 103 -15.75 4.72 9.42
N TRP A 104 -15.33 4.95 10.66
CA TRP A 104 -14.21 5.82 10.98
C TRP A 104 -12.90 5.32 10.33
N LYS A 105 -12.67 4.01 10.33
CA LYS A 105 -11.46 3.41 9.73
C LYS A 105 -11.50 3.41 8.20
N ILE A 106 -12.71 3.36 7.62
CA ILE A 106 -12.89 3.56 6.17
C ILE A 106 -12.51 5.00 5.83
N ARG A 107 -13.03 5.99 6.56
CA ARG A 107 -12.69 7.41 6.36
C ARG A 107 -11.21 7.68 6.46
N GLU A 108 -10.54 7.18 7.49
CA GLU A 108 -9.09 7.30 7.66
C GLU A 108 -8.33 6.81 6.41
N ASN A 109 -8.66 5.60 5.93
CA ASN A 109 -7.98 5.01 4.78
C ASN A 109 -8.31 5.76 3.47
N VAL A 110 -9.54 6.19 3.30
CA VAL A 110 -10.02 6.93 2.12
C VAL A 110 -9.42 8.33 2.08
N SER A 111 -9.39 9.05 3.22
CA SER A 111 -8.69 10.33 3.33
C SER A 111 -7.22 10.20 2.97
N ALA A 112 -6.52 9.21 3.52
CA ALA A 112 -5.11 8.96 3.22
C ALA A 112 -4.86 8.72 1.73
N GLU A 113 -5.76 7.99 1.04
CA GLU A 113 -5.67 7.78 -0.41
C GLU A 113 -5.94 9.07 -1.17
N PHE A 114 -6.98 9.80 -0.80
CA PHE A 114 -7.40 11.03 -1.48
C PHE A 114 -6.33 12.13 -1.45
N ILE A 115 -5.61 12.26 -0.32
CA ILE A 115 -4.52 13.25 -0.16
C ILE A 115 -3.14 12.71 -0.54
N ASP A 116 -3.05 11.60 -1.25
CA ASP A 116 -1.79 10.98 -1.70
C ASP A 116 -0.81 10.60 -0.58
N GLN A 117 -1.27 10.46 0.66
CA GLN A 117 -0.40 10.20 1.81
C GLN A 117 0.55 9.00 1.60
N PRO A 118 0.11 7.82 1.10
CA PRO A 118 1.00 6.68 0.88
C PRO A 118 2.11 6.96 -0.14
N LEU A 119 1.80 7.76 -1.17
CA LEU A 119 2.76 8.19 -2.17
C LEU A 119 3.80 9.14 -1.58
N VAL A 120 3.33 10.17 -0.88
CA VAL A 120 4.20 11.18 -0.25
C VAL A 120 5.16 10.51 0.75
N GLU A 121 4.67 9.56 1.56
CA GLU A 121 5.49 8.79 2.49
C GLU A 121 6.53 7.92 1.77
N ALA A 122 6.14 7.27 0.67
CA ALA A 122 7.05 6.44 -0.12
C ALA A 122 8.16 7.30 -0.74
N ILE A 123 7.82 8.43 -1.37
CA ILE A 123 8.78 9.36 -1.98
C ILE A 123 9.74 9.90 -0.91
N ARG A 124 9.23 10.34 0.24
CA ARG A 124 10.07 10.82 1.36
C ARG A 124 11.05 9.76 1.85
N LYS A 125 10.64 8.49 1.83
CA LYS A 125 11.43 7.38 2.38
C LYS A 125 12.46 6.83 1.38
N PHE A 126 12.09 6.74 0.10
CA PHE A 126 12.88 6.01 -0.89
C PHE A 126 13.48 6.90 -1.99
N GLY A 127 12.95 8.10 -2.19
CA GLY A 127 13.25 8.98 -3.33
C GLY A 127 12.26 8.78 -4.48
N SER A 128 11.99 9.84 -5.23
CA SER A 128 11.05 9.81 -6.35
C SER A 128 11.53 8.94 -7.52
N ASP A 129 12.84 8.77 -7.64
CA ASP A 129 13.52 7.93 -8.63
C ASP A 129 13.32 6.44 -8.43
N ARG A 130 12.77 6.02 -7.29
CA ARG A 130 12.53 4.62 -6.92
C ARG A 130 11.05 4.30 -6.68
N VAL A 131 10.16 5.27 -6.76
CA VAL A 131 8.74 5.10 -6.44
C VAL A 131 7.89 5.09 -7.70
N VAL A 132 7.10 4.04 -7.87
CA VAL A 132 6.16 3.86 -8.97
C VAL A 132 4.75 3.81 -8.42
N GLN A 133 3.83 4.58 -9.01
CA GLN A 133 2.40 4.46 -8.75
C GLN A 133 1.75 3.57 -9.79
N LEU A 134 0.87 2.67 -9.37
CA LEU A 134 0.03 1.88 -10.25
C LEU A 134 -1.43 2.02 -9.81
N ASN A 135 -2.28 2.49 -10.71
CA ASN A 135 -3.71 2.56 -10.46
C ASN A 135 -4.33 1.17 -10.59
N ALA A 136 -4.81 0.62 -9.47
CA ALA A 136 -5.46 -0.69 -9.38
C ALA A 136 -6.99 -0.63 -9.51
N THR A 137 -7.56 0.56 -9.77
CA THR A 137 -9.01 0.73 -9.95
C THR A 137 -9.46 -0.06 -11.18
N ASP A 138 -10.41 -0.96 -11.01
CA ASP A 138 -10.99 -1.80 -12.09
C ASP A 138 -9.98 -2.58 -12.93
N ARG A 139 -8.78 -2.83 -12.38
CA ARG A 139 -7.74 -3.60 -13.06
C ARG A 139 -7.47 -4.93 -12.34
N SER A 140 -7.13 -5.94 -13.12
CA SER A 140 -6.63 -7.21 -12.60
C SER A 140 -5.29 -7.01 -11.91
N LEU A 141 -5.22 -7.33 -10.61
CA LEU A 141 -3.96 -7.29 -9.85
C LEU A 141 -2.94 -8.31 -10.40
N ALA A 142 -3.40 -9.41 -11.00
CA ALA A 142 -2.53 -10.39 -11.63
C ALA A 142 -1.85 -9.80 -12.88
N GLU A 143 -2.60 -9.16 -13.77
CA GLU A 143 -2.07 -8.50 -14.98
C GLU A 143 -1.13 -7.33 -14.61
N LEU A 144 -1.49 -6.54 -13.60
CA LEU A 144 -0.60 -5.48 -13.10
C LEU A 144 0.72 -6.05 -12.57
N ALA A 145 0.67 -7.19 -11.87
CA ALA A 145 1.87 -7.84 -11.36
C ALA A 145 2.72 -8.45 -12.49
N GLU A 146 2.11 -8.98 -13.54
CA GLU A 146 2.80 -9.49 -14.72
C GLU A 146 3.55 -8.38 -15.46
N ARG A 147 2.88 -7.27 -15.73
CA ARG A 147 3.50 -6.07 -16.33
C ARG A 147 4.64 -5.51 -15.48
N ALA A 148 4.42 -5.46 -14.15
CA ALA A 148 5.46 -4.98 -13.23
C ALA A 148 6.66 -5.93 -13.18
N ALA A 149 6.45 -7.25 -13.23
CA ALA A 149 7.52 -8.24 -13.24
C ALA A 149 8.36 -8.17 -14.53
N GLU A 150 7.72 -8.02 -15.68
CA GLU A 150 8.37 -7.84 -16.97
C GLU A 150 9.21 -6.57 -16.98
N ALA A 151 8.61 -5.44 -16.68
CA ALA A 151 9.30 -4.15 -16.64
C ALA A 151 10.45 -4.12 -15.61
N PHE A 152 10.30 -4.81 -14.46
CA PHE A 152 11.38 -4.94 -13.48
C PHE A 152 12.58 -5.72 -14.04
N ARG A 153 12.36 -6.85 -14.74
CA ARG A 153 13.43 -7.64 -15.36
C ARG A 153 14.20 -6.86 -16.40
N GLU A 154 13.52 -5.99 -17.12
CA GLU A 154 14.08 -5.15 -18.18
C GLU A 154 14.68 -3.85 -17.66
N GLY A 155 14.61 -3.59 -16.35
CA GLY A 155 15.10 -2.34 -15.75
C GLY A 155 14.23 -1.12 -16.04
N ARG A 156 13.02 -1.32 -16.58
CA ARG A 156 12.09 -0.25 -17.03
C ARG A 156 10.90 -0.03 -16.10
N LEU A 157 10.97 -0.50 -14.84
CA LEU A 157 9.82 -0.41 -13.92
C LEU A 157 9.31 1.03 -13.73
N MET A 158 10.21 2.00 -13.77
CA MET A 158 9.85 3.42 -13.62
C MET A 158 8.99 3.96 -14.78
N GLU A 159 9.03 3.32 -15.95
CA GLU A 159 8.20 3.69 -17.10
C GLU A 159 6.72 3.37 -16.88
N LEU A 160 6.42 2.47 -15.94
CA LEU A 160 5.03 2.14 -15.56
C LEU A 160 4.41 3.18 -14.61
N ASN A 161 5.17 4.21 -14.19
CA ASN A 161 4.67 5.18 -13.23
C ASN A 161 3.49 5.98 -13.80
N GLU A 162 2.34 5.83 -13.17
CA GLU A 162 1.10 6.50 -13.56
C GLU A 162 0.92 7.80 -12.76
N ARG A 163 0.47 8.87 -13.42
CA ARG A 163 0.05 10.07 -12.71
C ARG A 163 -1.40 9.90 -12.27
N VAL A 164 -1.62 9.80 -10.97
CA VAL A 164 -2.95 9.70 -10.37
C VAL A 164 -3.35 11.04 -9.80
N ASP A 165 -4.50 11.55 -10.24
CA ASP A 165 -5.11 12.80 -9.79
C ASP A 165 -6.57 12.50 -9.44
N TRP A 166 -6.84 12.23 -8.14
CA TRP A 166 -8.18 11.89 -7.68
C TRP A 166 -9.13 13.09 -7.71
N ILE A 167 -8.64 14.29 -7.48
CA ILE A 167 -9.47 15.51 -7.51
C ILE A 167 -10.01 15.69 -8.93
N GLY A 168 -9.12 15.84 -9.91
CA GLY A 168 -9.52 16.03 -11.29
C GLY A 168 -10.28 14.84 -11.88
N PHE A 169 -10.02 13.62 -11.41
CA PHE A 169 -10.80 12.43 -11.79
C PHE A 169 -12.24 12.53 -11.30
N LEU A 170 -12.46 12.81 -10.01
CA LEU A 170 -13.79 12.89 -9.40
C LEU A 170 -14.57 14.12 -9.86
N GLU A 171 -13.91 15.25 -10.14
CA GLU A 171 -14.53 16.43 -10.74
C GLU A 171 -15.10 16.12 -12.12
N ARG A 172 -14.34 15.46 -12.99
CA ARG A 172 -14.82 15.04 -14.32
C ARG A 172 -16.04 14.11 -14.25
N LEU A 173 -16.12 13.29 -13.22
CA LEU A 173 -17.27 12.40 -12.97
C LEU A 173 -18.40 13.10 -12.20
N ARG A 174 -18.24 14.37 -11.78
CA ARG A 174 -19.16 15.10 -10.91
C ARG A 174 -19.47 14.38 -9.59
N ARG A 175 -18.47 13.73 -9.03
CA ARG A 175 -18.59 12.91 -7.81
C ARG A 175 -17.69 13.37 -6.67
N LEU A 176 -17.00 14.51 -6.82
CA LEU A 176 -16.13 15.03 -5.77
C LEU A 176 -16.92 15.34 -4.49
N GLU A 177 -18.10 15.98 -4.62
CA GLU A 177 -18.96 16.31 -3.48
C GLU A 177 -19.44 15.05 -2.72
N GLU A 178 -19.70 13.96 -3.43
CA GLU A 178 -20.04 12.66 -2.81
C GLU A 178 -18.94 12.17 -1.89
N LEU A 179 -17.67 12.26 -2.34
CA LEU A 179 -16.53 11.89 -1.52
C LEU A 179 -16.37 12.84 -0.33
N LEU A 180 -16.43 14.16 -0.56
CA LEU A 180 -16.25 15.15 0.49
C LEU A 180 -17.32 15.00 1.57
N SER A 181 -18.60 14.85 1.18
CA SER A 181 -19.69 14.57 2.13
C SER A 181 -19.43 13.32 2.97
N PHE A 182 -18.95 12.24 2.36
CA PHE A 182 -18.57 11.02 3.08
C PHE A 182 -17.44 11.26 4.11
N LEU A 183 -16.46 12.09 3.75
CA LEU A 183 -15.32 12.40 4.63
C LEU A 183 -15.69 13.36 5.77
N GLU A 184 -16.65 14.28 5.54
CA GLU A 184 -17.09 15.29 6.50
C GLU A 184 -18.16 14.80 7.48
N GLU A 185 -18.88 13.71 7.16
CA GLU A 185 -19.89 13.17 8.05
C GLU A 185 -19.35 13.01 9.48
N ALA A 186 -19.94 13.76 10.43
CA ALA A 186 -19.59 13.64 11.83
C ALA A 186 -19.86 12.21 12.33
N GLU A 187 -18.97 11.69 13.18
CA GLU A 187 -19.26 10.46 13.89
C GLU A 187 -20.51 10.65 14.72
N SER A 188 -21.60 10.00 14.32
CA SER A 188 -22.68 9.74 15.27
C SER A 188 -22.11 8.84 16.34
N ARG A 189 -21.72 9.43 17.46
CA ARG A 189 -21.27 8.74 18.67
C ARG A 189 -22.40 7.95 19.28
#